data_0d9610e503adb8946e50e11ad72d519c
#
_entry.id   0d9610e503adb8946e50e11ad72d519c
#
_cell.length_a   1.000
_cell.length_b   1.000
_cell.length_c   1.000
_cell.angle_alpha   90.00
_cell.angle_beta   90.00
_cell.angle_gamma   90.00
#
_symmetry.space_group_name_H-M   'P 1'
#
loop_
_entity.id
_entity.type
_entity.pdbx_description
1 polymer ?
#
loop_
_entity_poly.entity_id
_entity_poly.type
_entity_poly.pdbx_seq_one_letter_code
_entity_poly.pdbx_strand_id
1 'polypeptide(L)'
;RDCLLSRGLGDVYKRQVMCKPHRCPHIALTGNICVYCPGGPDSDFEYSTQSYTGYEPTSMRAIRARYDPYEQSRGRVQQLRELGHSVDKVEYIIMGGTFMSLSEQYRNEFIAQLHNALSGYTGLDVDEAVRYSERSQTKCIGITIETRPDYCLRPHLSQMLRYGCTRLEIGVQSVYEDVARDTNRGHTVKAVCETFHLAKDAGYKVVAHMMPDLPNVGVERDMEQFKEYFENPAFRSDGLKLYPTLVIRGTGLYELWRTGRYKNYTPSFLVDIIARILALVPPWTRVYRVQRDIPMPLVSSGVENGNLREMALERMRDFGVTCRDVRYREVGIHEIHTKVRPEEIEFLRRDY
;
A
#
# COMPACT_ATOMS: atom_id res chain seq x y z
N ARG A 1 -4.58 21.75 -10.23
CA ARG A 1 -5.74 22.63 -9.96
C ARG A 1 -6.31 22.18 -8.63
N ASP A 2 -6.22 23.06 -7.63
CA ASP A 2 -6.67 22.79 -6.27
C ASP A 2 -8.19 22.69 -6.25
N CYS A 3 -8.70 21.63 -5.64
CA CYS A 3 -10.12 21.52 -5.40
C CYS A 3 -10.54 22.65 -4.44
N LEU A 4 -11.36 23.56 -4.90
CA LEU A 4 -11.85 24.73 -4.15
C LEU A 4 -12.53 24.36 -2.81
N LEU A 5 -12.95 23.11 -2.67
CA LEU A 5 -13.61 22.57 -1.46
C LEU A 5 -12.64 22.27 -0.29
N SER A 6 -11.32 22.21 -0.54
CA SER A 6 -10.34 21.95 0.52
C SER A 6 -9.86 23.23 1.23
N ARG A 7 -10.20 24.41 0.75
CA ARG A 7 -9.68 25.71 1.25
C ARG A 7 -9.99 26.00 2.72
N GLY A 8 -10.98 25.33 3.32
CA GLY A 8 -11.33 25.52 4.73
C GLY A 8 -10.67 24.55 5.70
N LEU A 9 -10.18 23.39 5.22
CA LEU A 9 -9.63 22.31 6.04
C LEU A 9 -8.13 22.12 5.90
N GLY A 10 -7.47 22.82 4.96
CA GLY A 10 -6.07 22.64 4.56
C GLY A 10 -5.86 21.33 3.77
N ASP A 11 -4.89 21.35 2.85
CA ASP A 11 -4.58 20.18 2.04
C ASP A 11 -3.83 19.11 2.83
N VAL A 12 -4.24 17.84 2.67
CA VAL A 12 -3.53 16.70 3.24
C VAL A 12 -2.59 16.10 2.21
N TYR A 13 -1.30 16.22 2.48
CA TYR A 13 -0.27 15.68 1.60
C TYR A 13 0.22 14.32 2.08
N LYS A 14 -0.02 13.29 1.27
CA LYS A 14 0.53 11.95 1.50
C LYS A 14 2.01 11.93 1.13
N ARG A 15 2.84 11.53 2.08
CA ARG A 15 4.30 11.44 1.95
C ARG A 15 4.76 10.00 2.05
N GLN A 16 5.14 9.46 0.91
CA GLN A 16 5.83 8.19 0.88
C GLN A 16 7.30 8.40 1.23
N VAL A 17 7.75 7.75 2.28
CA VAL A 17 9.13 7.70 2.74
C VAL A 17 9.56 6.25 2.82
N MET A 18 10.81 5.95 2.51
CA MET A 18 11.28 4.58 2.41
C MET A 18 12.43 4.35 3.38
N CYS A 19 12.34 3.22 4.11
CA CYS A 19 13.45 2.78 4.97
C CYS A 19 14.59 2.20 4.13
N LYS A 20 15.78 2.12 4.76
CA LYS A 20 16.98 1.57 4.10
C LYS A 20 16.75 0.17 3.54
N PRO A 21 17.48 -0.22 2.48
CA PRO A 21 17.44 -1.58 1.97
C PRO A 21 17.76 -2.60 3.08
N HIS A 22 16.98 -3.66 3.14
CA HIS A 22 17.16 -4.76 4.07
C HIS A 22 16.54 -6.03 3.52
N ARG A 23 17.01 -7.17 4.02
CA ARG A 23 16.44 -8.48 3.68
C ARG A 23 15.08 -8.66 4.35
N CYS A 24 14.15 -9.27 3.63
CA CYS A 24 12.88 -9.63 4.23
C CYS A 24 13.10 -10.72 5.31
N PRO A 25 12.50 -10.58 6.50
CA PRO A 25 12.82 -11.44 7.64
C PRO A 25 12.47 -12.92 7.43
N HIS A 26 11.46 -13.23 6.61
CA HIS A 26 11.05 -14.61 6.36
C HIS A 26 12.12 -15.44 5.63
N ILE A 27 13.09 -14.82 4.97
CA ILE A 27 14.19 -15.51 4.29
C ILE A 27 14.98 -16.38 5.28
N ALA A 28 15.10 -15.92 6.52
CA ALA A 28 15.76 -16.71 7.58
C ALA A 28 15.01 -18.00 7.93
N LEU A 29 13.69 -18.04 7.71
CA LEU A 29 12.83 -19.18 7.99
C LEU A 29 12.65 -20.10 6.78
N THR A 30 12.49 -19.52 5.60
CA THR A 30 12.13 -20.23 4.37
C THR A 30 13.30 -20.46 3.42
N GLY A 31 14.47 -19.86 3.71
CA GLY A 31 15.68 -19.95 2.89
C GLY A 31 15.65 -19.12 1.59
N ASN A 32 14.52 -18.51 1.22
CA ASN A 32 14.39 -17.81 -0.04
C ASN A 32 13.39 -16.64 0.02
N ILE A 33 13.43 -15.75 -0.98
CA ILE A 33 12.46 -14.66 -1.17
C ILE A 33 11.14 -15.19 -1.74
N CYS A 34 10.07 -14.37 -1.68
CA CYS A 34 8.84 -14.69 -2.40
C CYS A 34 9.11 -14.78 -3.90
N VAL A 35 8.47 -15.74 -4.56
CA VAL A 35 8.69 -16.09 -5.97
C VAL A 35 8.55 -14.91 -6.94
N TYR A 36 7.66 -13.97 -6.62
CA TYR A 36 7.35 -12.77 -7.43
C TYR A 36 8.04 -11.49 -6.96
N CYS A 37 8.88 -11.57 -5.90
CA CYS A 37 9.40 -10.38 -5.24
C CYS A 37 10.64 -9.86 -5.95
N PRO A 38 10.63 -8.63 -6.50
CA PRO A 38 11.83 -8.01 -7.03
C PRO A 38 12.65 -7.33 -5.91
N GLY A 39 13.86 -6.95 -6.25
CA GLY A 39 14.68 -6.08 -5.42
C GLY A 39 15.22 -6.71 -4.15
N GLY A 40 15.85 -5.86 -3.36
CA GLY A 40 16.57 -6.23 -2.15
C GLY A 40 18.09 -6.30 -2.35
N PRO A 41 18.85 -6.31 -1.25
CA PRO A 41 20.32 -6.20 -1.30
C PRO A 41 21.03 -7.31 -2.08
N ASP A 42 20.38 -8.45 -2.30
CA ASP A 42 20.95 -9.61 -2.97
C ASP A 42 20.43 -9.79 -4.42
N SER A 43 19.85 -8.76 -5.01
CA SER A 43 19.27 -8.80 -6.36
C SER A 43 20.02 -7.86 -7.32
N ASP A 44 19.69 -7.93 -8.61
CA ASP A 44 20.14 -6.96 -9.61
C ASP A 44 19.71 -5.51 -9.27
N PHE A 45 18.81 -5.34 -8.32
CA PHE A 45 18.33 -4.07 -7.78
C PHE A 45 18.87 -3.81 -6.37
N GLU A 46 20.17 -3.99 -6.15
CA GLU A 46 20.85 -3.99 -4.85
C GLU A 46 20.61 -2.74 -4.00
N TYR A 47 20.42 -1.57 -4.63
CA TYR A 47 20.13 -0.32 -3.91
C TYR A 47 18.65 -0.15 -3.55
N SER A 48 17.81 -1.10 -3.89
CA SER A 48 16.38 -1.05 -3.59
C SER A 48 16.06 -1.79 -2.29
N THR A 49 15.02 -1.33 -1.62
CA THR A 49 14.40 -2.07 -0.53
C THR A 49 13.67 -3.29 -1.08
N GLN A 50 13.62 -4.38 -0.33
CA GLN A 50 12.89 -5.59 -0.73
C GLN A 50 11.47 -5.25 -1.19
N SER A 51 11.01 -5.88 -2.23
CA SER A 51 9.76 -5.64 -2.97
C SER A 51 9.75 -4.44 -3.93
N TYR A 52 10.82 -3.70 -4.03
CA TYR A 52 10.96 -2.54 -4.93
C TYR A 52 12.13 -2.73 -5.87
N THR A 53 12.04 -2.10 -7.06
CA THR A 53 13.08 -2.20 -8.09
C THR A 53 14.10 -1.06 -8.04
N GLY A 54 13.83 -0.02 -7.25
CA GLY A 54 14.66 1.19 -7.23
C GLY A 54 14.24 2.24 -8.27
N TYR A 55 13.44 1.86 -9.25
CA TYR A 55 12.99 2.74 -10.32
C TYR A 55 11.59 3.34 -10.11
N GLU A 56 10.89 2.93 -9.07
CA GLU A 56 9.64 3.58 -8.68
C GLU A 56 9.92 5.02 -8.21
N PRO A 57 8.99 5.95 -8.44
CA PRO A 57 9.21 7.37 -8.08
C PRO A 57 9.60 7.60 -6.62
N THR A 58 9.10 6.78 -5.70
CA THR A 58 9.46 6.87 -4.28
C THR A 58 10.85 6.32 -4.02
N SER A 59 11.20 5.16 -4.60
CA SER A 59 12.51 4.55 -4.50
C SER A 59 13.59 5.48 -5.01
N MET A 60 13.40 6.09 -6.18
CA MET A 60 14.36 7.04 -6.76
C MET A 60 14.61 8.25 -5.86
N ARG A 61 13.57 8.77 -5.19
CA ARG A 61 13.73 9.87 -4.22
C ARG A 61 14.49 9.41 -2.98
N ALA A 62 14.17 8.23 -2.46
CA ALA A 62 14.84 7.66 -1.29
C ALA A 62 16.32 7.39 -1.56
N ILE A 63 16.66 6.83 -2.72
CA ILE A 63 18.06 6.60 -3.15
C ILE A 63 18.83 7.93 -3.19
N ARG A 64 18.26 8.97 -3.81
CA ARG A 64 18.88 10.32 -3.86
C ARG A 64 19.10 10.92 -2.47
N ALA A 65 18.17 10.69 -1.56
CA ALA A 65 18.28 11.10 -0.16
C ALA A 65 19.11 10.10 0.70
N ARG A 66 19.75 9.09 0.10
CA ARG A 66 20.49 8.03 0.81
C ARG A 66 19.64 7.36 1.91
N TYR A 67 18.35 7.26 1.68
CA TYR A 67 17.34 6.73 2.63
C TYR A 67 17.26 7.49 3.97
N ASP A 68 17.81 8.71 4.03
CA ASP A 68 17.67 9.58 5.19
C ASP A 68 16.22 10.05 5.34
N PRO A 69 15.52 9.78 6.46
CA PRO A 69 14.11 10.12 6.63
C PRO A 69 13.86 11.63 6.73
N TYR A 70 14.78 12.38 7.33
CA TYR A 70 14.66 13.82 7.44
C TYR A 70 14.71 14.48 6.06
N GLU A 71 15.69 14.11 5.24
CA GLU A 71 15.86 14.65 3.89
C GLU A 71 14.71 14.24 2.96
N GLN A 72 14.24 13.00 3.03
CA GLN A 72 13.06 12.54 2.27
C GLN A 72 11.82 13.37 2.61
N SER A 73 11.62 13.70 3.88
CA SER A 73 10.46 14.48 4.34
C SER A 73 10.62 15.95 3.98
N ARG A 74 11.69 16.59 4.44
CA ARG A 74 11.94 18.03 4.26
C ARG A 74 12.03 18.43 2.80
N GLY A 75 12.81 17.71 2.00
CA GLY A 75 13.00 18.03 0.59
C GLY A 75 11.68 17.99 -0.19
N ARG A 76 10.77 17.07 0.16
CA ARG A 76 9.47 17.01 -0.52
C ARG A 76 8.51 18.09 -0.04
N VAL A 77 8.49 18.43 1.23
CA VAL A 77 7.68 19.54 1.77
C VAL A 77 8.12 20.86 1.11
N GLN A 78 9.42 21.09 1.04
CA GLN A 78 9.99 22.27 0.39
C GLN A 78 9.61 22.33 -1.09
N GLN A 79 9.79 21.25 -1.85
CA GLN A 79 9.41 21.18 -3.27
C GLN A 79 7.94 21.53 -3.51
N LEU A 80 7.04 21.08 -2.65
CA LEU A 80 5.63 21.43 -2.80
C LEU A 80 5.33 22.90 -2.52
N ARG A 81 6.00 23.47 -1.51
CA ARG A 81 5.87 24.91 -1.22
C ARG A 81 6.39 25.75 -2.38
N GLU A 82 7.50 25.36 -3.00
CA GLU A 82 8.05 25.98 -4.21
C GLU A 82 7.11 25.88 -5.41
N LEU A 83 6.30 24.83 -5.48
CA LEU A 83 5.25 24.66 -6.48
C LEU A 83 3.94 25.43 -6.14
N GLY A 84 3.93 26.21 -5.07
CA GLY A 84 2.79 27.04 -4.66
C GLY A 84 1.75 26.34 -3.80
N HIS A 85 2.03 25.14 -3.27
CA HIS A 85 1.12 24.44 -2.37
C HIS A 85 1.30 24.91 -0.91
N SER A 86 0.17 25.13 -0.21
CA SER A 86 0.18 25.24 1.25
C SER A 86 0.29 23.84 1.86
N VAL A 87 1.39 23.54 2.57
CA VAL A 87 1.57 22.22 3.20
C VAL A 87 1.25 22.34 4.70
N ASP A 88 -0.03 22.18 5.03
CA ASP A 88 -0.51 22.32 6.41
C ASP A 88 -0.57 20.97 7.14
N LYS A 89 -0.90 19.91 6.42
CA LYS A 89 -1.10 18.55 6.95
C LYS A 89 -0.35 17.52 6.13
N VAL A 90 0.39 16.65 6.81
CA VAL A 90 1.15 15.57 6.21
C VAL A 90 0.69 14.23 6.78
N GLU A 91 0.43 13.28 5.90
CA GLU A 91 0.24 11.87 6.22
C GLU A 91 1.45 11.10 5.68
N TYR A 92 2.25 10.50 6.56
CA TYR A 92 3.36 9.66 6.15
C TYR A 92 2.92 8.25 5.76
N ILE A 93 3.57 7.69 4.76
CA ILE A 93 3.48 6.28 4.39
C ILE A 93 4.90 5.72 4.39
N ILE A 94 5.23 4.94 5.41
CA ILE A 94 6.53 4.31 5.56
C ILE A 94 6.54 3.02 4.78
N MET A 95 7.35 2.99 3.74
CA MET A 95 7.49 1.90 2.79
C MET A 95 8.79 1.14 3.02
N GLY A 96 8.84 -0.10 2.57
CA GLY A 96 10.03 -0.93 2.65
C GLY A 96 9.73 -2.39 2.99
N GLY A 97 8.50 -2.82 2.72
CA GLY A 97 8.06 -4.22 2.83
C GLY A 97 7.83 -4.70 4.26
N THR A 98 8.79 -4.51 5.16
CA THR A 98 8.66 -4.94 6.57
C THR A 98 9.46 -4.03 7.50
N PHE A 99 9.04 -2.79 7.62
CA PHE A 99 9.69 -1.80 8.48
C PHE A 99 9.90 -2.30 9.92
N MET A 100 8.91 -3.01 10.47
CA MET A 100 8.95 -3.50 11.85
C MET A 100 9.99 -4.62 12.10
N SER A 101 10.62 -5.17 11.07
CA SER A 101 11.73 -6.13 11.22
C SER A 101 13.09 -5.48 11.45
N LEU A 102 13.21 -4.18 11.21
CA LEU A 102 14.43 -3.42 11.49
C LEU A 102 14.64 -3.25 12.98
N SER A 103 15.88 -2.95 13.41
CA SER A 103 16.20 -2.75 14.83
C SER A 103 15.34 -1.63 15.43
N GLU A 104 15.00 -1.75 16.70
CA GLU A 104 14.19 -0.75 17.41
C GLU A 104 14.87 0.62 17.40
N GLN A 105 16.19 0.66 17.60
CA GLN A 105 16.96 1.89 17.53
C GLN A 105 16.76 2.60 16.18
N TYR A 106 16.91 1.89 15.06
CA TYR A 106 16.73 2.46 13.74
C TYR A 106 15.29 2.97 13.53
N ARG A 107 14.29 2.19 13.97
CA ARG A 107 12.88 2.60 13.83
C ARG A 107 12.59 3.86 14.64
N ASN A 108 13.06 3.93 15.88
CA ASN A 108 12.88 5.10 16.74
C ASN A 108 13.54 6.35 16.13
N GLU A 109 14.78 6.22 15.65
CA GLU A 109 15.49 7.30 14.97
C GLU A 109 14.75 7.74 13.69
N PHE A 110 14.32 6.78 12.87
CA PHE A 110 13.57 7.05 11.64
C PHE A 110 12.31 7.86 11.91
N ILE A 111 11.48 7.44 12.87
CA ILE A 111 10.23 8.13 13.26
C ILE A 111 10.53 9.52 13.84
N ALA A 112 11.50 9.64 14.74
CA ALA A 112 11.87 10.93 15.30
C ALA A 112 12.29 11.92 14.21
N GLN A 113 13.09 11.48 13.25
CA GLN A 113 13.54 12.33 12.14
C GLN A 113 12.41 12.79 11.21
N LEU A 114 11.37 11.96 11.00
CA LEU A 114 10.19 12.39 10.25
C LEU A 114 9.46 13.56 10.94
N HIS A 115 9.30 13.48 12.27
CA HIS A 115 8.68 14.53 13.05
C HIS A 115 9.57 15.79 13.14
N ASN A 116 10.89 15.62 13.33
CA ASN A 116 11.84 16.71 13.33
C ASN A 116 11.82 17.50 12.01
N ALA A 117 11.68 16.80 10.88
CA ALA A 117 11.58 17.44 9.55
C ALA A 117 10.35 18.34 9.38
N LEU A 118 9.25 18.06 10.10
CA LEU A 118 8.05 18.90 10.07
C LEU A 118 8.13 20.06 11.05
N SER A 119 8.64 19.83 12.26
CA SER A 119 8.70 20.84 13.32
C SER A 119 9.86 21.81 13.15
N GLY A 120 10.96 21.37 12.54
CA GLY A 120 12.21 22.11 12.49
C GLY A 120 13.02 22.07 13.81
N TYR A 121 12.54 21.33 14.81
CA TYR A 121 13.23 21.10 16.09
C TYR A 121 13.78 19.69 16.15
N THR A 122 14.85 19.49 16.91
CA THR A 122 15.43 18.17 17.14
C THR A 122 14.97 17.66 18.50
N GLY A 123 14.12 16.67 18.51
CA GLY A 123 13.74 15.95 19.72
C GLY A 123 14.82 14.95 20.13
N LEU A 124 14.99 14.71 21.43
CA LEU A 124 15.96 13.75 21.97
C LEU A 124 15.51 12.30 21.72
N ASP A 125 14.21 12.08 21.67
CA ASP A 125 13.58 10.79 21.42
C ASP A 125 12.29 10.94 20.59
N VAL A 126 11.60 9.83 20.34
CA VAL A 126 10.33 9.81 19.57
C VAL A 126 9.26 10.65 20.27
N ASP A 127 9.11 10.50 21.57
CA ASP A 127 8.03 11.15 22.32
C ASP A 127 8.19 12.67 22.32
N GLU A 128 9.42 13.16 22.43
CA GLU A 128 9.73 14.58 22.33
C GLU A 128 9.57 15.12 20.92
N ALA A 129 10.03 14.38 19.90
CA ALA A 129 9.87 14.76 18.49
C ALA A 129 8.39 14.84 18.09
N VAL A 130 7.53 13.92 18.57
CA VAL A 130 6.08 13.95 18.39
C VAL A 130 5.49 15.19 19.05
N ARG A 131 5.85 15.51 20.29
CA ARG A 131 5.35 16.70 21.01
C ARG A 131 5.69 18.01 20.30
N TYR A 132 6.89 18.15 19.72
CA TYR A 132 7.23 19.30 18.91
C TYR A 132 6.43 19.35 17.61
N SER A 133 6.27 18.21 16.96
CA SER A 133 5.50 18.09 15.72
C SER A 133 4.03 18.46 15.90
N GLU A 134 3.41 18.12 17.04
CA GLU A 134 2.03 18.51 17.37
C GLU A 134 1.83 20.03 17.43
N ARG A 135 2.87 20.78 17.78
CA ARG A 135 2.86 22.25 17.87
C ARG A 135 3.36 22.93 16.60
N SER A 136 3.89 22.20 15.63
CA SER A 136 4.44 22.74 14.41
C SER A 136 3.36 23.34 13.49
N GLN A 137 3.77 24.19 12.56
CA GLN A 137 2.89 24.75 11.55
C GLN A 137 2.36 23.66 10.61
N THR A 138 3.24 22.76 10.15
CA THR A 138 2.86 21.58 9.39
C THR A 138 2.59 20.41 10.33
N LYS A 139 1.35 19.90 10.32
CA LYS A 139 0.93 18.82 11.21
C LYS A 139 1.18 17.44 10.61
N CYS A 140 1.75 16.52 11.37
CA CYS A 140 1.64 15.10 11.07
C CYS A 140 0.27 14.60 11.53
N ILE A 141 -0.62 14.28 10.60
CA ILE A 141 -1.99 13.85 10.92
C ILE A 141 -2.17 12.34 10.90
N GLY A 142 -1.17 11.59 10.48
CA GLY A 142 -1.19 10.15 10.46
C GLY A 142 0.09 9.55 9.91
N ILE A 143 0.37 8.34 10.38
CA ILE A 143 1.45 7.51 9.88
C ILE A 143 0.87 6.19 9.44
N THR A 144 1.21 5.77 8.23
CA THR A 144 0.91 4.44 7.69
C THR A 144 2.21 3.65 7.66
N ILE A 145 2.19 2.41 8.13
CA ILE A 145 3.35 1.51 8.09
C ILE A 145 3.02 0.30 7.22
N GLU A 146 3.86 0.05 6.21
CA GLU A 146 3.82 -1.16 5.39
C GLU A 146 4.52 -2.31 6.12
N THR A 147 3.84 -3.43 6.26
CA THR A 147 4.34 -4.56 7.03
C THR A 147 3.77 -5.90 6.57
N ARG A 148 4.23 -6.97 7.20
CA ARG A 148 3.78 -8.35 7.02
C ARG A 148 2.90 -8.78 8.19
N PRO A 149 2.00 -9.76 8.02
CA PRO A 149 1.17 -10.26 9.11
C PRO A 149 1.97 -10.75 10.33
N ASP A 150 3.08 -11.45 10.10
CA ASP A 150 3.96 -11.98 11.15
C ASP A 150 4.75 -10.88 11.91
N TYR A 151 4.74 -9.63 11.41
CA TYR A 151 5.28 -8.43 12.06
C TYR A 151 4.20 -7.43 12.47
N CYS A 152 2.98 -7.92 12.69
CA CYS A 152 1.82 -7.17 13.19
C CYS A 152 1.19 -7.81 14.45
N LEU A 153 1.99 -8.49 15.24
CA LEU A 153 1.56 -9.08 16.51
C LEU A 153 1.49 -8.00 17.61
N ARG A 154 0.91 -8.35 18.78
CA ARG A 154 0.70 -7.41 19.89
C ARG A 154 1.87 -6.49 20.22
N PRO A 155 3.13 -6.97 20.35
CA PRO A 155 4.27 -6.08 20.64
C PRO A 155 4.51 -5.06 19.53
N HIS A 156 4.40 -5.50 18.26
CA HIS A 156 4.57 -4.62 17.11
C HIS A 156 3.49 -3.54 17.05
N LEU A 157 2.24 -3.93 17.28
CA LEU A 157 1.10 -3.00 17.30
C LEU A 157 1.25 -1.97 18.43
N SER A 158 1.61 -2.39 19.63
CA SER A 158 1.86 -1.46 20.75
C SER A 158 2.96 -0.45 20.42
N GLN A 159 4.05 -0.89 19.79
CA GLN A 159 5.13 0.01 19.38
C GLN A 159 4.70 0.96 18.27
N MET A 160 3.93 0.48 17.28
CA MET A 160 3.39 1.34 16.22
C MET A 160 2.41 2.38 16.74
N LEU A 161 1.63 2.09 17.81
CA LEU A 161 0.81 3.10 18.49
C LEU A 161 1.67 4.21 19.09
N ARG A 162 2.78 3.88 19.73
CA ARG A 162 3.73 4.87 20.28
C ARG A 162 4.36 5.74 19.19
N TYR A 163 4.51 5.23 17.97
CA TYR A 163 4.96 6.00 16.81
C TYR A 163 3.91 6.96 16.26
N GLY A 164 2.69 6.91 16.74
CA GLY A 164 1.56 7.66 16.18
C GLY A 164 1.01 7.04 14.89
N CYS A 165 1.27 5.77 14.66
CA CYS A 165 0.73 5.05 13.50
C CYS A 165 -0.80 4.93 13.59
N THR A 166 -1.48 5.29 12.50
CA THR A 166 -2.95 5.30 12.40
C THR A 166 -3.49 4.27 11.42
N ARG A 167 -2.63 3.78 10.52
CA ARG A 167 -3.01 2.84 9.47
C ARG A 167 -1.90 1.83 9.20
N LEU A 168 -2.30 0.60 8.93
CA LEU A 168 -1.40 -0.47 8.53
C LEU A 168 -1.67 -0.85 7.07
N GLU A 169 -0.61 -1.07 6.31
CA GLU A 169 -0.67 -1.69 4.99
C GLU A 169 -0.09 -3.09 5.08
N ILE A 170 -0.95 -4.09 4.95
CA ILE A 170 -0.62 -5.48 5.22
C ILE A 170 -0.56 -6.28 3.93
N GLY A 171 0.58 -6.90 3.66
CA GLY A 171 0.76 -7.77 2.51
C GLY A 171 0.11 -9.14 2.70
N VAL A 172 -1.18 -9.25 2.42
CA VAL A 172 -1.96 -10.51 2.47
C VAL A 172 -1.66 -11.37 1.24
N GLN A 173 -1.84 -10.81 0.07
CA GLN A 173 -1.63 -11.35 -1.27
C GLN A 173 -2.68 -12.38 -1.70
N SER A 174 -2.94 -13.41 -0.91
CA SER A 174 -3.98 -14.43 -1.13
C SER A 174 -4.60 -14.88 0.18
N VAL A 175 -5.83 -15.38 0.12
CA VAL A 175 -6.54 -16.02 1.25
C VAL A 175 -6.31 -17.53 1.32
N TYR A 176 -5.49 -18.07 0.42
CA TYR A 176 -5.22 -19.50 0.34
C TYR A 176 -3.85 -19.86 0.93
N GLU A 177 -3.84 -20.83 1.84
CA GLU A 177 -2.63 -21.30 2.52
C GLU A 177 -1.65 -21.99 1.55
N ASP A 178 -2.15 -22.77 0.60
CA ASP A 178 -1.35 -23.43 -0.43
C ASP A 178 -0.66 -22.40 -1.35
N VAL A 179 -1.36 -21.34 -1.73
CA VAL A 179 -0.79 -20.26 -2.55
C VAL A 179 0.27 -19.49 -1.78
N ALA A 180 0.06 -19.21 -0.50
CA ALA A 180 1.06 -18.56 0.35
C ALA A 180 2.34 -19.42 0.47
N ARG A 181 2.19 -20.73 0.60
CA ARG A 181 3.31 -21.68 0.62
C ARG A 181 4.02 -21.76 -0.73
N ASP A 182 3.29 -21.96 -1.82
CA ASP A 182 3.84 -22.14 -3.17
C ASP A 182 4.56 -20.89 -3.68
N THR A 183 4.14 -19.71 -3.21
CA THR A 183 4.81 -18.44 -3.49
C THR A 183 5.91 -18.07 -2.48
N ASN A 184 6.23 -18.96 -1.55
CA ASN A 184 7.21 -18.77 -0.49
C ASN A 184 6.95 -17.50 0.36
N ARG A 185 5.70 -17.27 0.72
CA ARG A 185 5.29 -16.07 1.45
C ARG A 185 5.76 -16.05 2.91
N GLY A 186 5.89 -17.21 3.53
CA GLY A 186 6.46 -17.40 4.87
C GLY A 186 5.57 -16.94 6.03
N HIS A 187 4.27 -16.66 5.78
CA HIS A 187 3.25 -16.49 6.82
C HIS A 187 2.01 -17.31 6.50
N THR A 188 1.19 -17.55 7.51
CA THR A 188 -0.06 -18.32 7.38
C THR A 188 -1.26 -17.39 7.19
N VAL A 189 -2.34 -17.92 6.63
CA VAL A 189 -3.63 -17.22 6.55
C VAL A 189 -4.19 -16.94 7.94
N LYS A 190 -3.97 -17.84 8.90
CA LYS A 190 -4.32 -17.61 10.31
C LYS A 190 -3.63 -16.36 10.88
N ALA A 191 -2.35 -16.15 10.56
CA ALA A 191 -1.63 -14.94 10.99
C ALA A 191 -2.23 -13.66 10.39
N VAL A 192 -2.76 -13.72 9.17
CA VAL A 192 -3.49 -12.59 8.56
C VAL A 192 -4.76 -12.27 9.35
N CYS A 193 -5.59 -13.27 9.63
CA CYS A 193 -6.84 -13.10 10.38
C CYS A 193 -6.58 -12.55 11.79
N GLU A 194 -5.58 -13.09 12.50
CA GLU A 194 -5.18 -12.61 13.82
C GLU A 194 -4.69 -11.17 13.78
N THR A 195 -3.88 -10.82 12.79
CA THR A 195 -3.40 -9.44 12.59
C THR A 195 -4.56 -8.47 12.36
N PHE A 196 -5.52 -8.83 11.51
CA PHE A 196 -6.68 -7.97 11.25
C PHE A 196 -7.51 -7.75 12.51
N HIS A 197 -7.79 -8.83 13.24
CA HIS A 197 -8.51 -8.77 14.50
C HIS A 197 -7.81 -7.81 15.50
N LEU A 198 -6.54 -8.06 15.80
CA LEU A 198 -5.78 -7.26 16.75
C LEU A 198 -5.63 -5.79 16.32
N ALA A 199 -5.39 -5.55 15.02
CA ALA A 199 -5.24 -4.21 14.50
C ALA A 199 -6.55 -3.40 14.56
N LYS A 200 -7.68 -4.02 14.25
CA LYS A 200 -9.00 -3.37 14.34
C LYS A 200 -9.37 -3.09 15.80
N ASP A 201 -9.14 -4.01 16.72
CA ASP A 201 -9.36 -3.81 18.16
C ASP A 201 -8.48 -2.69 18.73
N ALA A 202 -7.27 -2.55 18.24
CA ALA A 202 -6.37 -1.46 18.62
C ALA A 202 -6.71 -0.10 17.96
N GLY A 203 -7.73 -0.03 17.11
CA GLY A 203 -8.20 1.20 16.46
C GLY A 203 -7.48 1.60 15.16
N TYR A 204 -6.63 0.73 14.61
CA TYR A 204 -6.00 1.00 13.33
C TYR A 204 -6.99 0.89 12.16
N LYS A 205 -6.77 1.70 11.13
CA LYS A 205 -7.27 1.38 9.79
C LYS A 205 -6.35 0.35 9.13
N VAL A 206 -6.95 -0.64 8.48
CA VAL A 206 -6.24 -1.73 7.81
C VAL A 206 -6.44 -1.65 6.31
N VAL A 207 -5.34 -1.62 5.56
CA VAL A 207 -5.33 -1.72 4.10
C VAL A 207 -4.62 -3.00 3.72
N ALA A 208 -5.28 -3.86 2.96
CA ALA A 208 -4.69 -5.09 2.45
C ALA A 208 -4.08 -4.89 1.06
N HIS A 209 -2.98 -5.58 0.81
CA HIS A 209 -2.45 -5.79 -0.53
C HIS A 209 -2.87 -7.18 -0.98
N MET A 210 -3.60 -7.27 -2.09
CA MET A 210 -4.06 -8.52 -2.70
C MET A 210 -3.54 -8.66 -4.12
N MET A 211 -3.20 -9.87 -4.51
CA MET A 211 -2.60 -10.16 -5.81
C MET A 211 -3.44 -11.19 -6.58
N PRO A 212 -4.20 -10.79 -7.58
CA PRO A 212 -4.75 -11.73 -8.55
C PRO A 212 -3.65 -12.23 -9.50
N ASP A 213 -3.92 -13.35 -10.15
CA ASP A 213 -3.03 -13.99 -11.13
C ASP A 213 -1.74 -14.57 -10.50
N LEU A 214 -1.80 -15.01 -9.25
CA LEU A 214 -0.68 -15.73 -8.63
C LEU A 214 -0.52 -17.15 -9.23
N PRO A 215 0.69 -17.75 -9.21
CA PRO A 215 0.87 -19.13 -9.63
C PRO A 215 -0.09 -20.09 -8.93
N ASN A 216 -0.60 -21.08 -9.67
CA ASN A 216 -1.48 -22.17 -9.19
C ASN A 216 -2.87 -21.70 -8.68
N VAL A 217 -3.29 -20.46 -8.97
CA VAL A 217 -4.61 -19.97 -8.59
C VAL A 217 -5.63 -20.21 -9.72
N GLY A 218 -5.45 -19.57 -10.85
CA GLY A 218 -6.43 -19.58 -11.95
C GLY A 218 -7.64 -18.71 -11.66
N VAL A 219 -8.46 -18.52 -12.71
CA VAL A 219 -9.55 -17.54 -12.75
C VAL A 219 -10.63 -17.78 -11.70
N GLU A 220 -11.09 -19.01 -11.60
CA GLU A 220 -12.20 -19.37 -10.70
C GLU A 220 -11.81 -19.16 -9.25
N ARG A 221 -10.64 -19.65 -8.86
CA ARG A 221 -10.12 -19.44 -7.50
C ARG A 221 -9.80 -17.97 -7.22
N ASP A 222 -9.36 -17.20 -8.21
CA ASP A 222 -9.17 -15.75 -8.03
C ASP A 222 -10.51 -15.05 -7.71
N MET A 223 -11.59 -15.39 -8.41
CA MET A 223 -12.89 -14.82 -8.10
C MET A 223 -13.42 -15.27 -6.74
N GLU A 224 -13.25 -16.53 -6.39
CA GLU A 224 -13.64 -17.07 -5.08
C GLU A 224 -12.85 -16.43 -3.95
N GLN A 225 -11.52 -16.23 -4.10
CA GLN A 225 -10.73 -15.57 -3.05
C GLN A 225 -11.19 -14.14 -2.78
N PHE A 226 -11.55 -13.37 -3.81
CA PHE A 226 -12.03 -12.01 -3.60
C PHE A 226 -13.44 -11.98 -3.02
N LYS A 227 -14.30 -12.94 -3.34
CA LYS A 227 -15.57 -13.13 -2.67
C LYS A 227 -15.37 -13.45 -1.18
N GLU A 228 -14.56 -14.44 -0.88
CA GLU A 228 -14.18 -14.81 0.50
C GLU A 228 -13.58 -13.61 1.25
N TYR A 229 -12.65 -12.89 0.62
CA TYR A 229 -11.99 -11.73 1.22
C TYR A 229 -12.97 -10.61 1.62
N PHE A 230 -14.01 -10.36 0.82
CA PHE A 230 -14.98 -9.30 1.12
C PHE A 230 -16.14 -9.76 2.02
N GLU A 231 -16.51 -11.04 1.97
CA GLU A 231 -17.65 -11.58 2.72
C GLU A 231 -17.26 -12.07 4.11
N ASN A 232 -16.08 -12.70 4.26
CA ASN A 232 -15.62 -13.23 5.53
C ASN A 232 -15.14 -12.09 6.46
N PRO A 233 -15.76 -11.95 7.67
CA PRO A 233 -15.41 -10.90 8.61
C PRO A 233 -13.95 -10.92 9.06
N ALA A 234 -13.25 -12.06 8.98
CA ALA A 234 -11.85 -12.18 9.33
C ALA A 234 -10.91 -11.36 8.43
N PHE A 235 -11.35 -11.01 7.19
CA PHE A 235 -10.57 -10.24 6.22
C PHE A 235 -11.09 -8.82 5.97
N ARG A 236 -12.08 -8.35 6.70
CA ARG A 236 -12.67 -7.02 6.47
C ARG A 236 -11.66 -5.90 6.69
N SER A 237 -11.18 -5.33 5.61
CA SER A 237 -10.27 -4.18 5.61
C SER A 237 -11.00 -2.88 5.31
N ASP A 238 -10.42 -1.75 5.75
CA ASP A 238 -10.88 -0.41 5.40
C ASP A 238 -10.46 0.01 3.99
N GLY A 239 -9.41 -0.64 3.47
CA GLY A 239 -8.90 -0.35 2.14
C GLY A 239 -8.22 -1.52 1.47
N LEU A 240 -8.10 -1.39 0.16
CA LEU A 240 -7.51 -2.40 -0.71
C LEU A 240 -6.52 -1.76 -1.68
N LYS A 241 -5.39 -2.41 -1.85
CA LYS A 241 -4.50 -2.25 -3.01
C LYS A 241 -4.51 -3.56 -3.79
N LEU A 242 -4.96 -3.49 -5.02
CA LEU A 242 -5.07 -4.62 -5.91
C LEU A 242 -3.86 -4.61 -6.85
N TYR A 243 -3.01 -5.61 -6.76
CA TYR A 243 -1.76 -5.68 -7.49
C TYR A 243 -1.71 -6.94 -8.36
N PRO A 244 -2.23 -6.88 -9.60
CA PRO A 244 -2.06 -8.00 -10.53
C PRO A 244 -0.59 -8.43 -10.61
N THR A 245 -0.40 -9.72 -10.68
CA THR A 245 0.94 -10.32 -10.66
C THR A 245 1.75 -9.91 -11.88
N LEU A 246 2.95 -9.41 -11.63
CA LEU A 246 3.89 -8.99 -12.66
C LEU A 246 5.07 -9.93 -12.74
N VAL A 247 5.48 -10.28 -13.94
CA VAL A 247 6.72 -11.01 -14.19
C VAL A 247 7.84 -10.00 -14.39
N ILE A 248 8.79 -9.98 -13.46
CA ILE A 248 9.92 -9.05 -13.47
C ILE A 248 11.21 -9.88 -13.57
N ARG A 249 12.11 -9.47 -14.45
CA ARG A 249 13.40 -10.14 -14.62
C ARG A 249 14.15 -10.25 -13.28
N GLY A 250 14.84 -11.36 -13.07
CA GLY A 250 15.57 -11.63 -11.82
C GLY A 250 14.72 -12.19 -10.69
N THR A 251 13.41 -12.41 -10.90
CA THR A 251 12.54 -13.08 -9.92
C THR A 251 12.38 -14.56 -10.22
N GLY A 252 12.06 -15.37 -9.20
CA GLY A 252 11.71 -16.79 -9.42
C GLY A 252 10.52 -16.97 -10.35
N LEU A 253 9.57 -16.03 -10.33
CA LEU A 253 8.42 -16.02 -11.23
C LEU A 253 8.83 -15.83 -12.70
N TYR A 254 9.86 -15.04 -12.96
CA TYR A 254 10.42 -14.89 -14.30
C TYR A 254 10.93 -16.23 -14.84
N GLU A 255 11.59 -17.04 -14.03
CA GLU A 255 12.06 -18.37 -14.44
C GLU A 255 10.91 -19.36 -14.69
N LEU A 256 9.85 -19.32 -13.88
CA LEU A 256 8.63 -20.09 -14.12
C LEU A 256 7.95 -19.68 -15.44
N TRP A 257 7.87 -18.39 -15.71
CA TRP A 257 7.29 -17.85 -16.92
C TRP A 257 8.14 -18.22 -18.17
N ARG A 258 9.46 -18.01 -18.10
CA ARG A 258 10.39 -18.31 -19.17
C ARG A 258 10.39 -19.80 -19.58
N THR A 259 10.15 -20.67 -18.62
CA THR A 259 10.09 -22.14 -18.81
C THR A 259 8.67 -22.65 -19.10
N GLY A 260 7.68 -21.76 -19.29
CA GLY A 260 6.30 -22.13 -19.59
C GLY A 260 5.50 -22.73 -18.41
N ARG A 261 6.07 -22.72 -17.20
CA ARG A 261 5.42 -23.23 -15.98
C ARG A 261 4.46 -22.23 -15.33
N TYR A 262 4.52 -20.98 -15.74
CA TYR A 262 3.59 -19.92 -15.36
C TYR A 262 3.24 -19.08 -16.59
N LYS A 263 2.00 -18.63 -16.65
CA LYS A 263 1.51 -17.72 -17.69
C LYS A 263 0.51 -16.77 -17.06
N ASN A 264 0.69 -15.46 -17.29
CA ASN A 264 -0.28 -14.44 -16.88
C ASN A 264 -1.60 -14.58 -17.65
N TYR A 265 -2.66 -14.03 -17.09
CA TYR A 265 -3.89 -13.77 -17.82
C TYR A 265 -3.60 -12.88 -19.03
N THR A 266 -4.37 -13.08 -20.11
CA THR A 266 -4.27 -12.16 -21.26
C THR A 266 -4.70 -10.75 -20.83
N PRO A 267 -4.19 -9.69 -21.48
CA PRO A 267 -4.53 -8.31 -21.09
C PRO A 267 -6.03 -8.03 -21.06
N SER A 268 -6.78 -8.49 -22.06
CA SER A 268 -8.23 -8.34 -22.10
C SER A 268 -8.93 -9.07 -20.94
N PHE A 269 -8.49 -10.29 -20.67
CA PHE A 269 -9.04 -11.09 -19.58
C PHE A 269 -8.68 -10.49 -18.20
N LEU A 270 -7.48 -9.91 -18.06
CA LEU A 270 -7.09 -9.20 -16.84
C LEU A 270 -8.03 -8.02 -16.56
N VAL A 271 -8.39 -7.24 -17.59
CA VAL A 271 -9.36 -6.15 -17.45
C VAL A 271 -10.73 -6.69 -16.98
N ASP A 272 -11.18 -7.80 -17.56
CA ASP A 272 -12.45 -8.43 -17.19
C ASP A 272 -12.48 -8.90 -15.73
N ILE A 273 -11.43 -9.59 -15.28
CA ILE A 273 -11.36 -10.06 -13.88
C ILE A 273 -11.26 -8.90 -12.90
N ILE A 274 -10.48 -7.87 -13.19
CA ILE A 274 -10.37 -6.68 -12.35
C ILE A 274 -11.71 -5.96 -12.27
N ALA A 275 -12.46 -5.83 -13.37
CA ALA A 275 -13.80 -5.26 -13.38
C ALA A 275 -14.76 -6.05 -12.46
N ARG A 276 -14.74 -7.38 -12.54
CA ARG A 276 -15.52 -8.27 -11.66
C ARG A 276 -15.13 -8.14 -10.20
N ILE A 277 -13.82 -8.08 -9.88
CA ILE A 277 -13.33 -7.87 -8.51
C ILE A 277 -13.79 -6.51 -7.98
N LEU A 278 -13.69 -5.43 -8.77
CA LEU A 278 -14.16 -4.10 -8.37
C LEU A 278 -15.67 -4.06 -8.11
N ALA A 279 -16.47 -4.87 -8.81
CA ALA A 279 -17.90 -5.00 -8.58
C ALA A 279 -18.25 -5.65 -7.22
N LEU A 280 -17.36 -6.50 -6.69
CA LEU A 280 -17.51 -7.14 -5.38
C LEU A 280 -17.16 -6.19 -4.23
N VAL A 281 -16.39 -5.12 -4.47
CA VAL A 281 -15.89 -4.24 -3.40
C VAL A 281 -17.05 -3.63 -2.60
N PRO A 282 -17.06 -3.80 -1.27
CA PRO A 282 -18.09 -3.20 -0.42
C PRO A 282 -18.01 -1.67 -0.40
N PRO A 283 -19.14 -0.97 -0.12
CA PRO A 283 -19.20 0.49 -0.15
C PRO A 283 -18.37 1.19 0.96
N TRP A 284 -17.92 0.48 1.98
CA TRP A 284 -17.06 1.01 3.04
C TRP A 284 -15.56 0.83 2.76
N THR A 285 -15.18 0.03 1.75
CA THR A 285 -13.78 -0.23 1.41
C THR A 285 -13.29 0.76 0.36
N ARG A 286 -12.13 1.37 0.58
CA ARG A 286 -11.45 2.24 -0.37
C ARG A 286 -10.45 1.46 -1.21
N VAL A 287 -10.59 1.44 -2.53
CA VAL A 287 -9.57 0.90 -3.43
C VAL A 287 -8.55 1.99 -3.76
N TYR A 288 -7.36 1.89 -3.16
CA TYR A 288 -6.29 2.88 -3.32
C TYR A 288 -5.60 2.79 -4.67
N ARG A 289 -5.27 1.57 -5.09
CA ARG A 289 -4.55 1.27 -6.34
C ARG A 289 -5.04 -0.04 -6.95
N VAL A 290 -4.93 -0.13 -8.28
CA VAL A 290 -5.28 -1.32 -9.05
C VAL A 290 -4.06 -1.89 -9.78
N GLN A 291 -2.90 -1.26 -9.64
CA GLN A 291 -1.62 -1.74 -10.18
C GLN A 291 -0.45 -1.14 -9.40
N ARG A 292 0.74 -1.73 -9.56
CA ARG A 292 1.99 -1.22 -8.95
C ARG A 292 2.62 -0.16 -9.85
N ASP A 293 3.40 0.75 -9.23
CA ASP A 293 4.13 1.82 -9.93
C ASP A 293 5.50 1.31 -10.46
N ILE A 294 5.57 0.08 -10.96
CA ILE A 294 6.79 -0.46 -11.55
C ILE A 294 6.88 0.01 -13.01
N PRO A 295 8.01 0.59 -13.44
CA PRO A 295 8.18 1.01 -14.82
C PRO A 295 7.99 -0.15 -15.80
N MET A 296 7.18 0.08 -16.84
CA MET A 296 6.84 -0.93 -17.83
C MET A 296 8.03 -1.64 -18.50
N PRO A 297 9.18 -0.97 -18.77
CA PRO A 297 10.36 -1.64 -19.33
C PRO A 297 10.94 -2.76 -18.44
N LEU A 298 10.61 -2.80 -17.16
CA LEU A 298 11.04 -3.85 -16.22
C LEU A 298 10.06 -5.04 -16.17
N VAL A 299 8.88 -4.89 -16.74
CA VAL A 299 7.82 -5.89 -16.75
C VAL A 299 7.93 -6.75 -18.00
N SER A 300 8.15 -8.04 -17.83
CA SER A 300 8.23 -9.01 -18.94
C SER A 300 6.87 -9.57 -19.34
N SER A 301 5.92 -9.63 -18.39
CA SER A 301 4.54 -10.08 -18.61
C SER A 301 3.63 -9.59 -17.47
N GLY A 302 2.33 -9.45 -17.74
CA GLY A 302 1.31 -9.00 -16.80
C GLY A 302 0.58 -7.76 -17.31
N VAL A 303 0.50 -6.71 -16.48
CA VAL A 303 -0.18 -5.45 -16.84
C VAL A 303 0.59 -4.72 -17.94
N GLU A 304 -0.08 -4.43 -19.04
CA GLU A 304 0.51 -3.72 -20.20
C GLU A 304 0.24 -2.21 -20.22
N ASN A 305 -0.81 -1.76 -19.52
CA ASN A 305 -1.26 -0.37 -19.57
C ASN A 305 -1.25 0.29 -18.19
N GLY A 306 -0.84 1.55 -18.12
CA GLY A 306 -0.78 2.33 -16.89
C GLY A 306 -2.15 2.77 -16.33
N ASN A 307 -3.23 2.60 -17.07
CA ASN A 307 -4.60 3.02 -16.73
C ASN A 307 -5.58 1.86 -16.50
N LEU A 308 -5.10 0.74 -15.98
CA LEU A 308 -5.89 -0.47 -15.76
C LEU A 308 -7.20 -0.22 -14.99
N ARG A 309 -7.21 0.70 -14.00
CA ARG A 309 -8.44 1.05 -13.26
C ARG A 309 -9.51 1.66 -14.18
N GLU A 310 -9.13 2.57 -15.05
CA GLU A 310 -10.04 3.23 -15.98
C GLU A 310 -10.65 2.22 -16.96
N MET A 311 -9.81 1.36 -17.53
CA MET A 311 -10.25 0.27 -18.41
C MET A 311 -11.22 -0.69 -17.71
N ALA A 312 -10.94 -1.05 -16.45
CA ALA A 312 -11.83 -1.90 -15.66
C ALA A 312 -13.17 -1.22 -15.34
N LEU A 313 -13.17 0.08 -15.05
CA LEU A 313 -14.40 0.84 -14.83
C LEU A 313 -15.25 0.97 -16.11
N GLU A 314 -14.62 1.10 -17.26
CA GLU A 314 -15.33 1.04 -18.55
C GLU A 314 -15.95 -0.34 -18.76
N ARG A 315 -15.19 -1.39 -18.50
CA ARG A 315 -15.67 -2.76 -18.61
C ARG A 315 -16.83 -3.07 -17.65
N MET A 316 -16.83 -2.49 -16.45
CA MET A 316 -17.98 -2.58 -15.53
C MET A 316 -19.25 -1.98 -16.13
N ARG A 317 -19.13 -0.86 -16.84
CA ARG A 317 -20.28 -0.26 -17.56
C ARG A 317 -20.84 -1.20 -18.62
N ASP A 318 -19.96 -1.88 -19.37
CA ASP A 318 -20.39 -2.90 -20.35
C ASP A 318 -21.16 -4.07 -19.69
N PHE A 319 -20.75 -4.43 -18.46
CA PHE A 319 -21.46 -5.45 -17.67
C PHE A 319 -22.74 -4.94 -17.00
N GLY A 320 -23.07 -3.65 -17.10
CA GLY A 320 -24.21 -3.04 -16.44
C GLY A 320 -24.06 -2.94 -14.91
N VAL A 321 -22.83 -2.94 -14.39
CA VAL A 321 -22.56 -2.86 -12.95
C VAL A 321 -21.83 -1.57 -12.59
N THR A 322 -22.06 -1.08 -11.38
CA THR A 322 -21.47 0.17 -10.88
C THR A 322 -20.45 -0.10 -9.78
N CYS A 323 -19.33 0.61 -9.82
CA CYS A 323 -18.33 0.56 -8.75
C CYS A 323 -18.87 1.24 -7.49
N ARG A 324 -18.73 0.57 -6.34
CA ARG A 324 -19.27 1.05 -5.05
C ARG A 324 -18.19 1.52 -4.08
N ASP A 325 -16.92 1.36 -4.42
CA ASP A 325 -15.82 1.70 -3.50
C ASP A 325 -15.80 3.18 -3.11
N VAL A 326 -15.23 3.50 -1.95
CA VAL A 326 -15.18 4.86 -1.42
C VAL A 326 -14.53 5.84 -2.41
N ARG A 327 -13.44 5.42 -3.09
CA ARG A 327 -12.75 6.30 -4.04
C ARG A 327 -13.61 6.67 -5.24
N TYR A 328 -14.40 5.74 -5.75
CA TYR A 328 -15.30 6.00 -6.89
C TYR A 328 -16.38 7.03 -6.54
N ARG A 329 -16.84 7.02 -5.28
CA ARG A 329 -17.88 7.93 -4.76
C ARG A 329 -17.33 9.21 -4.13
N GLU A 330 -16.03 9.46 -4.25
CA GLU A 330 -15.37 10.64 -3.68
C GLU A 330 -15.90 11.91 -4.35
N VAL A 331 -16.42 12.85 -3.54
CA VAL A 331 -17.05 14.08 -4.03
C VAL A 331 -16.14 14.88 -4.95
N GLY A 332 -14.83 14.95 -4.67
CA GLY A 332 -13.87 15.66 -5.51
C GLY A 332 -13.73 15.09 -6.93
N ILE A 333 -13.99 13.79 -7.12
CA ILE A 333 -14.02 13.15 -8.44
C ILE A 333 -15.34 13.48 -9.15
N HIS A 334 -16.46 13.41 -8.44
CA HIS A 334 -17.78 13.72 -8.99
C HIS A 334 -17.92 15.20 -9.35
N GLU A 335 -17.37 16.11 -8.54
CA GLU A 335 -17.43 17.56 -8.78
C GLU A 335 -16.70 17.99 -10.07
N ILE A 336 -15.70 17.20 -10.52
CA ILE A 336 -14.99 17.43 -11.78
C ILE A 336 -15.89 17.12 -12.99
N HIS A 337 -16.76 16.11 -12.87
CA HIS A 337 -17.56 15.56 -13.97
C HIS A 337 -19.04 15.99 -13.89
N THR A 338 -19.59 16.05 -12.70
CA THR A 338 -20.98 16.37 -12.40
C THR A 338 -21.06 17.16 -11.11
N LYS A 339 -21.79 18.27 -11.13
CA LYS A 339 -21.97 19.09 -9.93
C LYS A 339 -22.76 18.31 -8.87
N VAL A 340 -22.16 18.11 -7.70
CA VAL A 340 -22.82 17.49 -6.54
C VAL A 340 -23.75 18.51 -5.88
N ARG A 341 -25.00 18.10 -5.63
CA ARG A 341 -25.99 18.93 -4.96
C ARG A 341 -26.14 18.51 -3.50
N PRO A 342 -26.20 19.46 -2.54
CA PRO A 342 -26.35 19.13 -1.13
C PRO A 342 -27.57 18.25 -0.81
N GLU A 343 -28.68 18.45 -1.53
CA GLU A 343 -29.92 17.68 -1.38
C GLU A 343 -29.84 16.23 -1.84
N GLU A 344 -28.81 15.87 -2.61
CA GLU A 344 -28.55 14.50 -3.08
C GLU A 344 -27.68 13.70 -2.12
N ILE A 345 -27.21 14.33 -1.01
CA ILE A 345 -26.33 13.68 -0.03
C ILE A 345 -27.17 12.93 1.00
N GLU A 346 -26.95 11.62 1.09
CA GLU A 346 -27.58 10.76 2.09
C GLU A 346 -26.58 10.37 3.18
N PHE A 347 -27.04 10.38 4.44
CA PHE A 347 -26.29 9.80 5.54
C PHE A 347 -26.56 8.30 5.65
N LEU A 348 -25.54 7.49 5.43
CA LEU A 348 -25.63 6.03 5.51
C LEU A 348 -24.78 5.52 6.66
N ARG A 349 -25.38 4.68 7.52
CA ARG A 349 -24.67 3.89 8.54
C ARG A 349 -24.49 2.45 8.05
N ARG A 350 -23.29 1.92 8.24
CA ARG A 350 -22.94 0.51 8.00
C ARG A 350 -22.15 -0.01 9.22
N ASP A 351 -22.65 -1.08 9.80
CA ASP A 351 -21.98 -1.79 10.89
C ASP A 351 -21.29 -3.05 10.30
N TYR A 352 -20.01 -3.30 10.66
CA TYR A 352 -19.21 -4.40 10.14
C TYR A 352 -18.15 -4.88 11.13
#